data_b10655fe0a7f9ee7fd1e73bb4976a31e
#
_entry.id   b10655fe0a7f9ee7fd1e73bb4976a31e
#
_cell.length_a   1.000
_cell.length_b   1.000
_cell.length_c   1.000
_cell.angle_alpha   90.00
_cell.angle_beta   90.00
_cell.angle_gamma   90.00
#
_symmetry.space_group_name_H-M   'P 1'
#
loop_
_entity.id
_entity.type
_entity.pdbx_description
1 polymer ?
#
loop_
_entity_poly.entity_id
_entity_poly.type
_entity_poly.pdbx_seq_one_letter_code
_entity_poly.pdbx_strand_id
1 'polypeptide(L)'
;YKYQLYFNALFFPAQAILLSIGFIYKPQLLRLSSIWANPRKRHRFDLIIVAVMALIVVITGVCAAFMAGPGIPLMSFMYGLNFERYRTLALLMVVAGGVTAAIDFIYAIITVLRHAGDVTKIYLICFAVSVVLPVILIKLLGLMGAVVSYLAIMALLLVLLIIEYRRIRQRIERDRNPYGA
;
A
#
# COMPACT_ATOMS: atom_id res chain seq x y z
N TYR A 1 20.98 15.47 10.64
CA TYR A 1 19.75 16.21 11.03
C TYR A 1 18.96 16.71 9.81
N LYS A 2 19.54 17.42 8.86
CA LYS A 2 18.83 17.98 7.69
C LYS A 2 18.18 16.90 6.80
N TYR A 3 18.89 15.81 6.49
CA TYR A 3 18.36 14.74 5.65
C TYR A 3 17.17 14.02 6.30
N GLN A 4 17.17 13.88 7.61
CA GLN A 4 16.08 13.27 8.37
C GLN A 4 14.83 14.15 8.35
N LEU A 5 15.00 15.48 8.42
CA LEU A 5 13.90 16.44 8.30
C LEU A 5 13.25 16.38 6.90
N TYR A 6 14.06 16.34 5.83
CA TYR A 6 13.56 16.17 4.47
C TYR A 6 12.79 14.86 4.29
N PHE A 7 13.31 13.75 4.81
CA PHE A 7 12.63 12.46 4.72
C PHE A 7 11.28 12.46 5.43
N ASN A 8 11.21 12.99 6.65
CA ASN A 8 9.97 13.07 7.41
C ASN A 8 8.95 13.99 6.72
N ALA A 9 9.37 15.14 6.19
CA ALA A 9 8.50 16.04 5.47
C ALA A 9 7.95 15.40 4.18
N LEU A 10 8.78 14.66 3.44
CA LEU A 10 8.36 13.93 2.25
C LEU A 10 7.43 12.75 2.54
N PHE A 11 7.48 12.21 3.76
CA PHE A 11 6.61 11.12 4.18
C PHE A 11 5.19 11.58 4.55
N PHE A 12 5.01 12.86 4.89
CA PHE A 12 3.73 13.41 5.32
C PHE A 12 2.60 13.23 4.28
N PRO A 13 2.77 13.50 2.97
CA PRO A 13 1.75 13.23 1.97
C PRO A 13 1.36 11.74 1.86
N ALA A 14 2.32 10.83 2.03
CA ALA A 14 2.05 9.40 2.05
C ALA A 14 1.15 9.00 3.23
N GLN A 15 1.39 9.57 4.41
CA GLN A 15 0.56 9.39 5.60
C GLN A 15 -0.88 9.92 5.39
N ALA A 16 -1.02 11.05 4.72
CA ALA A 16 -2.33 11.62 4.41
C ALA A 16 -3.17 10.69 3.52
N ILE A 17 -2.54 10.03 2.53
CA ILE A 17 -3.19 9.03 1.67
C ILE A 17 -3.66 7.84 2.52
N LEU A 18 -2.78 7.28 3.35
CA LEU A 18 -3.09 6.15 4.23
C LEU A 18 -4.28 6.43 5.14
N LEU A 19 -4.29 7.59 5.80
CA LEU A 19 -5.38 8.00 6.68
C LEU A 19 -6.69 8.15 5.91
N SER A 20 -6.67 8.85 4.77
CA SER A 20 -7.87 9.10 3.95
C SER A 20 -8.51 7.80 3.48
N ILE A 21 -7.72 6.88 2.97
CA ILE A 21 -8.20 5.57 2.50
C ILE A 21 -8.67 4.72 3.67
N GLY A 22 -7.94 4.74 4.80
CA GLY A 22 -8.31 4.05 6.03
C GLY A 22 -9.69 4.45 6.55
N PHE A 23 -10.03 5.75 6.52
CA PHE A 23 -11.35 6.24 6.89
C PHE A 23 -12.47 5.72 5.98
N ILE A 24 -12.16 5.47 4.71
CA ILE A 24 -13.16 5.01 3.72
C ILE A 24 -13.44 3.52 3.89
N TYR A 25 -12.41 2.66 3.98
CA TYR A 25 -12.64 1.21 3.94
C TYR A 25 -12.83 0.55 5.31
N LYS A 26 -12.20 1.08 6.39
CA LYS A 26 -12.29 0.47 7.72
C LYS A 26 -13.72 0.29 8.23
N PRO A 27 -14.63 1.29 8.11
CA PRO A 27 -16.03 1.10 8.52
C PRO A 27 -16.77 0.05 7.68
N GLN A 28 -16.31 -0.19 6.44
CA GLN A 28 -16.94 -1.15 5.54
C GLN A 28 -16.49 -2.60 5.75
N LEU A 29 -15.43 -2.85 6.54
CA LEU A 29 -14.93 -4.19 6.80
C LEU A 29 -15.99 -5.10 7.45
N LEU A 30 -16.81 -4.57 8.34
CA LEU A 30 -17.93 -5.31 8.94
C LEU A 30 -18.96 -5.73 7.90
N ARG A 31 -19.29 -4.84 6.96
CA ARG A 31 -20.20 -5.16 5.84
C ARG A 31 -19.57 -6.18 4.90
N LEU A 32 -18.27 -6.07 4.63
CA LEU A 32 -17.53 -7.03 3.80
C LEU A 32 -17.55 -8.42 4.42
N SER A 33 -17.38 -8.56 5.74
CA SER A 33 -17.46 -9.86 6.42
C SER A 33 -18.85 -10.49 6.31
N SER A 34 -19.91 -9.70 6.44
CA SER A 34 -21.30 -10.18 6.30
C SER A 34 -21.65 -10.57 4.85
N ILE A 35 -21.11 -9.84 3.87
CA ILE A 35 -21.28 -10.14 2.43
C ILE A 35 -20.54 -11.44 2.09
N TRP A 36 -19.35 -11.65 2.66
CA TRP A 36 -18.56 -12.87 2.47
C TRP A 36 -19.24 -14.11 3.02
N ALA A 37 -19.90 -14.00 4.16
CA ALA A 37 -20.65 -15.11 4.77
C ALA A 37 -21.80 -15.62 3.89
N ASN A 38 -22.29 -14.80 2.93
CA ASN A 38 -23.41 -15.17 2.07
C ASN A 38 -22.92 -15.55 0.64
N PRO A 39 -23.01 -16.86 0.24
CA PRO A 39 -22.48 -17.33 -1.05
C PRO A 39 -23.05 -16.62 -2.28
N ARG A 40 -24.31 -16.16 -2.21
CA ARG A 40 -24.99 -15.48 -3.33
C ARG A 40 -24.49 -14.06 -3.56
N LYS A 41 -23.79 -13.45 -2.60
CA LYS A 41 -23.32 -12.06 -2.63
C LYS A 41 -21.84 -11.92 -2.94
N ARG A 42 -21.12 -13.01 -3.25
CA ARG A 42 -19.66 -13.00 -3.49
C ARG A 42 -19.25 -12.13 -4.69
N HIS A 43 -20.09 -12.05 -5.71
CA HIS A 43 -19.80 -11.13 -6.84
C HIS A 43 -19.75 -9.66 -6.37
N ARG A 44 -20.63 -9.27 -5.42
CA ARG A 44 -20.59 -7.92 -4.83
C ARG A 44 -19.34 -7.68 -4.00
N PHE A 45 -18.83 -8.73 -3.35
CA PHE A 45 -17.58 -8.66 -2.61
C PHE A 45 -16.40 -8.35 -3.54
N ASP A 46 -16.29 -9.05 -4.66
CA ASP A 46 -15.24 -8.81 -5.66
C ASP A 46 -15.34 -7.41 -6.27
N LEU A 47 -16.55 -6.96 -6.55
CA LEU A 47 -16.80 -5.61 -7.09
C LEU A 47 -16.37 -4.52 -6.10
N ILE A 48 -16.61 -4.70 -4.80
CA ILE A 48 -16.18 -3.75 -3.76
C ILE A 48 -14.64 -3.72 -3.69
N ILE A 49 -13.97 -4.87 -3.77
CA ILE A 49 -12.50 -4.93 -3.77
C ILE A 49 -11.94 -4.13 -4.96
N VAL A 50 -12.45 -4.37 -6.15
CA VAL A 50 -12.01 -3.65 -7.36
C VAL A 50 -12.29 -2.16 -7.23
N ALA A 51 -13.47 -1.77 -6.73
CA ALA A 51 -13.83 -0.37 -6.54
C ALA A 51 -12.91 0.34 -5.54
N VAL A 52 -12.57 -0.30 -4.41
CA VAL A 52 -11.65 0.29 -3.42
C VAL A 52 -10.23 0.35 -3.97
N MET A 53 -9.75 -0.67 -4.70
CA MET A 53 -8.45 -0.62 -5.35
C MET A 53 -8.37 0.49 -6.41
N ALA A 54 -9.41 0.66 -7.21
CA ALA A 54 -9.51 1.77 -8.15
C ALA A 54 -9.50 3.14 -7.44
N LEU A 55 -10.22 3.26 -6.33
CA LEU A 55 -10.23 4.47 -5.50
C LEU A 55 -8.84 4.80 -4.95
N ILE A 56 -8.09 3.80 -4.47
CA ILE A 56 -6.70 3.97 -4.02
C ILE A 56 -5.84 4.55 -5.15
N VAL A 57 -5.94 4.00 -6.35
CA VAL A 57 -5.19 4.47 -7.52
C VAL A 57 -5.56 5.91 -7.86
N VAL A 58 -6.85 6.24 -7.86
CA VAL A 58 -7.35 7.60 -8.15
C VAL A 58 -6.84 8.59 -7.12
N ILE A 59 -6.99 8.30 -5.81
CA ILE A 59 -6.52 9.19 -4.73
C ILE A 59 -5.01 9.38 -4.83
N THR A 60 -4.25 8.30 -5.05
CA THR A 60 -2.80 8.38 -5.23
C THR A 60 -2.43 9.24 -6.44
N GLY A 61 -3.12 9.08 -7.56
CA GLY A 61 -2.92 9.89 -8.77
C GLY A 61 -3.23 11.38 -8.56
N VAL A 62 -4.33 11.69 -7.87
CA VAL A 62 -4.70 13.07 -7.52
C VAL A 62 -3.65 13.69 -6.58
N CYS A 63 -3.20 12.97 -5.56
CA CYS A 63 -2.14 13.43 -4.66
C CYS A 63 -0.81 13.62 -5.39
N ALA A 64 -0.46 12.73 -6.33
CA ALA A 64 0.74 12.86 -7.15
C ALA A 64 0.65 14.09 -8.07
N ALA A 65 -0.49 14.33 -8.70
CA ALA A 65 -0.71 15.52 -9.53
C ALA A 65 -0.65 16.81 -8.70
N PHE A 66 -1.25 16.81 -7.51
CA PHE A 66 -1.15 17.93 -6.57
C PHE A 66 0.30 18.20 -6.16
N MET A 67 1.06 17.17 -5.80
CA MET A 67 2.47 17.31 -5.44
C MET A 67 3.33 17.77 -6.62
N ALA A 68 3.04 17.32 -7.83
CA ALA A 68 3.74 17.73 -9.04
C ALA A 68 3.52 19.22 -9.39
N GLY A 69 2.37 19.81 -8.99
CA GLY A 69 2.02 21.19 -9.20
C GLY A 69 2.28 22.05 -7.94
N PRO A 70 1.22 22.44 -7.20
CA PRO A 70 1.31 23.39 -6.10
C PRO A 70 1.93 22.82 -4.81
N GLY A 71 2.00 21.50 -4.66
CA GLY A 71 2.40 20.84 -3.40
C GLY A 71 3.86 21.13 -3.03
N ILE A 72 4.78 21.10 -3.98
CA ILE A 72 6.21 21.36 -3.74
C ILE A 72 6.47 22.81 -3.34
N PRO A 73 5.95 23.84 -4.03
CA PRO A 73 6.04 25.22 -3.57
C PRO A 73 5.44 25.43 -2.17
N LEU A 74 4.30 24.81 -1.89
CA LEU A 74 3.64 24.88 -0.58
C LEU A 74 4.52 24.26 0.51
N MET A 75 5.11 23.11 0.28
CA MET A 75 6.05 22.49 1.23
C MET A 75 7.30 23.35 1.42
N SER A 76 7.83 23.91 0.36
CA SER A 76 8.99 24.82 0.44
C SER A 76 8.68 26.04 1.28
N PHE A 77 7.47 26.60 1.16
CA PHE A 77 7.01 27.71 1.96
C PHE A 77 6.83 27.33 3.45
N MET A 78 6.18 26.19 3.73
CA MET A 78 5.89 25.75 5.11
C MET A 78 7.15 25.38 5.90
N TYR A 79 8.12 24.74 5.26
CA TYR A 79 9.33 24.25 5.93
C TYR A 79 10.53 25.19 5.78
N GLY A 80 10.44 26.24 4.97
CA GLY A 80 11.55 27.16 4.68
C GLY A 80 12.76 26.48 3.96
N LEU A 81 12.49 25.37 3.26
CA LEU A 81 13.50 24.54 2.62
C LEU A 81 13.21 24.40 1.12
N ASN A 82 14.26 24.27 0.31
CA ASN A 82 14.10 24.06 -1.13
C ASN A 82 13.80 22.59 -1.45
N PHE A 83 12.55 22.27 -1.74
CA PHE A 83 12.11 20.92 -2.13
C PHE A 83 12.11 20.66 -3.63
N GLU A 84 12.39 21.66 -4.48
CA GLU A 84 12.47 21.51 -5.93
C GLU A 84 13.46 20.42 -6.34
N ARG A 85 14.62 20.35 -5.68
CA ARG A 85 15.65 19.32 -5.91
C ARG A 85 15.17 17.91 -5.57
N TYR A 86 14.16 17.78 -4.71
CA TYR A 86 13.63 16.50 -4.21
C TYR A 86 12.26 16.16 -4.79
N ARG A 87 11.85 16.84 -5.88
CA ARG A 87 10.55 16.64 -6.53
C ARG A 87 10.30 15.17 -6.90
N THR A 88 11.28 14.49 -7.48
CA THR A 88 11.18 13.06 -7.83
C THR A 88 11.00 12.19 -6.58
N LEU A 89 11.70 12.51 -5.49
CA LEU A 89 11.58 11.82 -4.22
C LEU A 89 10.19 12.01 -3.61
N ALA A 90 9.64 13.22 -3.67
CA ALA A 90 8.28 13.51 -3.21
C ALA A 90 7.23 12.69 -3.96
N LEU A 91 7.33 12.61 -5.28
CA LEU A 91 6.43 11.79 -6.10
C LEU A 91 6.56 10.30 -5.80
N LEU A 92 7.79 9.79 -5.65
CA LEU A 92 8.01 8.39 -5.27
C LEU A 92 7.41 8.07 -3.89
N MET A 93 7.50 9.01 -2.93
CA MET A 93 6.87 8.84 -1.61
C MET A 93 5.35 8.83 -1.67
N VAL A 94 4.73 9.64 -2.53
CA VAL A 94 3.28 9.61 -2.75
C VAL A 94 2.86 8.26 -3.32
N VAL A 95 3.58 7.74 -4.31
CA VAL A 95 3.34 6.41 -4.89
C VAL A 95 3.51 5.33 -3.81
N ALA A 96 4.55 5.41 -2.99
CA ALA A 96 4.76 4.50 -1.87
C ALA A 96 3.60 4.53 -0.86
N GLY A 97 3.05 5.71 -0.58
CA GLY A 97 1.83 5.87 0.24
C GLY A 97 0.62 5.13 -0.34
N GLY A 98 0.40 5.24 -1.65
CA GLY A 98 -0.66 4.51 -2.34
C GLY A 98 -0.46 2.98 -2.30
N VAL A 99 0.77 2.52 -2.51
CA VAL A 99 1.12 1.10 -2.40
C VAL A 99 0.89 0.58 -0.98
N THR A 100 1.28 1.36 0.04
CA THR A 100 1.04 0.99 1.45
C THR A 100 -0.45 0.92 1.77
N ALA A 101 -1.25 1.85 1.25
CA ALA A 101 -2.71 1.82 1.42
C ALA A 101 -3.34 0.59 0.76
N ALA A 102 -2.84 0.16 -0.40
CA ALA A 102 -3.26 -1.07 -1.06
C ALA A 102 -2.89 -2.32 -0.24
N ILE A 103 -1.70 -2.33 0.37
CA ILE A 103 -1.24 -3.40 1.28
C ILE A 103 -2.20 -3.51 2.47
N ASP A 104 -2.48 -2.40 3.16
CA ASP A 104 -3.38 -2.37 4.32
C ASP A 104 -4.78 -2.88 3.96
N PHE A 105 -5.29 -2.49 2.80
CA PHE A 105 -6.58 -2.95 2.34
C PHE A 105 -6.59 -4.46 2.04
N ILE A 106 -5.61 -4.99 1.29
CA ILE A 106 -5.54 -6.43 0.97
C ILE A 106 -5.33 -7.24 2.25
N TYR A 107 -4.48 -6.76 3.18
CA TYR A 107 -4.31 -7.38 4.48
C TYR A 107 -5.63 -7.48 5.25
N ALA A 108 -6.41 -6.39 5.28
CA ALA A 108 -7.73 -6.38 5.91
C ALA A 108 -8.70 -7.39 5.27
N ILE A 109 -8.68 -7.52 3.94
CA ILE A 109 -9.48 -8.52 3.21
C ILE A 109 -9.06 -9.95 3.59
N ILE A 110 -7.76 -10.27 3.60
CA ILE A 110 -7.27 -11.61 3.97
C ILE A 110 -7.64 -11.93 5.43
N THR A 111 -7.63 -10.93 6.30
CA THR A 111 -8.07 -11.09 7.70
C THR A 111 -9.57 -11.40 7.79
N VAL A 112 -10.41 -10.74 6.98
CA VAL A 112 -11.85 -11.05 6.86
C VAL A 112 -12.06 -12.49 6.36
N LEU A 113 -11.19 -13.00 5.49
CA LEU A 113 -11.20 -14.38 5.02
C LEU A 113 -10.70 -15.41 6.06
N ARG A 114 -10.29 -14.98 7.26
CA ARG A 114 -9.75 -15.81 8.37
C ARG A 114 -8.45 -16.56 8.03
N HIS A 115 -7.64 -16.06 7.12
CA HIS A 115 -6.34 -16.63 6.72
C HIS A 115 -5.15 -15.78 7.17
N ALA A 116 -5.25 -15.14 8.33
CA ALA A 116 -4.19 -14.25 8.85
C ALA A 116 -2.84 -14.96 9.08
N GLY A 117 -2.84 -16.28 9.34
CA GLY A 117 -1.60 -17.04 9.57
C GLY A 117 -0.67 -17.11 8.35
N ASP A 118 -1.23 -17.15 7.14
CA ASP A 118 -0.42 -17.19 5.91
C ASP A 118 0.24 -15.84 5.63
N VAL A 119 -0.38 -14.75 6.07
CA VAL A 119 0.17 -13.40 5.97
C VAL A 119 1.43 -13.24 6.82
N THR A 120 1.48 -13.86 8.00
CA THR A 120 2.64 -13.78 8.89
C THR A 120 3.93 -14.26 8.22
N LYS A 121 3.85 -15.32 7.40
CA LYS A 121 5.01 -15.84 6.64
C LYS A 121 5.50 -14.82 5.62
N ILE A 122 4.58 -14.14 4.93
CA ILE A 122 4.90 -13.11 3.94
C ILE A 122 5.62 -11.94 4.61
N TYR A 123 5.10 -11.47 5.75
CA TYR A 123 5.74 -10.40 6.50
C TYR A 123 7.14 -10.78 7.00
N LEU A 124 7.34 -12.03 7.41
CA LEU A 124 8.65 -12.50 7.84
C LEU A 124 9.68 -12.48 6.69
N ILE A 125 9.27 -12.90 5.49
CA ILE A 125 10.13 -12.83 4.29
C ILE A 125 10.46 -11.38 3.95
N CYS A 126 9.46 -10.51 3.92
CA CYS A 126 9.66 -9.09 3.66
C CYS A 126 10.52 -8.42 4.73
N PHE A 127 10.38 -8.81 6.00
CA PHE A 127 11.23 -8.33 7.09
C PHE A 127 12.71 -8.68 6.84
N ALA A 128 13.03 -9.93 6.48
CA ALA A 128 14.39 -10.33 6.17
C ALA A 128 15.00 -9.49 5.03
N VAL A 129 14.22 -9.24 3.96
CA VAL A 129 14.64 -8.38 2.84
C VAL A 129 14.82 -6.93 3.29
N SER A 130 13.94 -6.44 4.18
CA SER A 130 13.97 -5.05 4.67
C SER A 130 15.17 -4.72 5.54
N VAL A 131 15.84 -5.70 6.11
CA VAL A 131 17.08 -5.50 6.88
C VAL A 131 18.27 -5.29 5.94
N VAL A 132 18.33 -6.02 4.84
CA VAL A 132 19.50 -6.04 3.94
C VAL A 132 19.42 -4.97 2.86
N LEU A 133 18.28 -4.88 2.18
CA LEU A 133 18.11 -4.03 0.99
C LEU A 133 18.36 -2.54 1.25
N PRO A 134 17.80 -1.90 2.30
CA PRO A 134 18.04 -0.49 2.58
C PRO A 134 19.51 -0.17 2.91
N VAL A 135 20.19 -1.06 3.64
CA VAL A 135 21.60 -0.86 4.00
C VAL A 135 22.48 -0.76 2.74
N ILE A 136 22.22 -1.61 1.74
CA ILE A 136 22.95 -1.61 0.48
C ILE A 136 22.60 -0.35 -0.34
N LEU A 137 21.31 -0.07 -0.52
CA LEU A 137 20.87 1.02 -1.38
C LEU A 137 21.18 2.41 -0.80
N ILE A 138 21.12 2.58 0.52
CA ILE A 138 21.48 3.84 1.17
C ILE A 138 22.99 4.12 1.02
N LYS A 139 23.85 3.10 1.13
CA LYS A 139 25.28 3.25 0.91
C LYS A 139 25.62 3.66 -0.52
N LEU A 140 24.86 3.18 -1.51
CA LEU A 140 25.09 3.45 -2.93
C LEU A 140 24.47 4.78 -3.41
N LEU A 141 23.25 5.09 -2.97
CA LEU A 141 22.41 6.16 -3.53
C LEU A 141 21.98 7.21 -2.48
N GLY A 142 22.43 7.10 -1.23
CA GLY A 142 22.06 8.03 -0.15
C GLY A 142 20.56 8.10 0.07
N LEU A 143 20.00 9.32 0.15
CA LEU A 143 18.56 9.55 0.41
C LEU A 143 17.67 8.92 -0.67
N MET A 144 18.09 8.94 -1.94
CA MET A 144 17.39 8.28 -3.04
C MET A 144 17.30 6.77 -2.78
N GLY A 145 18.38 6.15 -2.31
CA GLY A 145 18.42 4.73 -1.95
C GLY A 145 17.44 4.38 -0.84
N ALA A 146 17.24 5.25 0.15
CA ALA A 146 16.25 5.05 1.21
C ALA A 146 14.81 4.99 0.65
N VAL A 147 14.45 5.94 -0.22
CA VAL A 147 13.10 6.01 -0.83
C VAL A 147 12.87 4.83 -1.77
N VAL A 148 13.83 4.52 -2.62
CA VAL A 148 13.73 3.40 -3.57
C VAL A 148 13.65 2.05 -2.84
N SER A 149 14.45 1.84 -1.79
CA SER A 149 14.39 0.61 -1.00
C SER A 149 13.03 0.45 -0.31
N TYR A 150 12.49 1.53 0.25
CA TYR A 150 11.16 1.52 0.85
C TYR A 150 10.08 1.13 -0.17
N LEU A 151 10.08 1.79 -1.34
CA LEU A 151 9.11 1.49 -2.40
C LEU A 151 9.25 0.05 -2.92
N ALA A 152 10.48 -0.44 -3.10
CA ALA A 152 10.74 -1.81 -3.56
C ALA A 152 10.23 -2.86 -2.56
N ILE A 153 10.46 -2.66 -1.25
CA ILE A 153 9.97 -3.57 -0.21
C ILE A 153 8.44 -3.55 -0.16
N MET A 154 7.82 -2.37 -0.23
CA MET A 154 6.36 -2.25 -0.24
C MET A 154 5.75 -2.86 -1.50
N ALA A 155 6.35 -2.68 -2.66
CA ALA A 155 5.91 -3.32 -3.90
C ALA A 155 6.03 -4.86 -3.83
N LEU A 156 7.13 -5.37 -3.29
CA LEU A 156 7.31 -6.81 -3.04
C LEU A 156 6.22 -7.37 -2.13
N LEU A 157 5.96 -6.70 -1.01
CA LEU A 157 4.93 -7.10 -0.05
C LEU A 157 3.54 -7.10 -0.70
N LEU A 158 3.21 -6.06 -1.48
CA LEU A 158 1.94 -5.98 -2.20
C LEU A 158 1.77 -7.16 -3.18
N VAL A 159 2.80 -7.46 -3.97
CA VAL A 159 2.77 -8.57 -4.93
C VAL A 159 2.55 -9.90 -4.22
N LEU A 160 3.28 -10.16 -3.14
CA LEU A 160 3.13 -11.39 -2.35
C LEU A 160 1.74 -11.51 -1.73
N LEU A 161 1.17 -10.42 -1.21
CA LEU A 161 -0.20 -10.41 -0.66
C LEU A 161 -1.26 -10.64 -1.75
N ILE A 162 -1.08 -10.08 -2.94
CA ILE A 162 -2.00 -10.35 -4.08
C ILE A 162 -1.93 -11.81 -4.50
N ILE A 163 -0.74 -12.40 -4.56
CA ILE A 163 -0.57 -13.81 -4.89
C ILE A 163 -1.26 -14.68 -3.85
N GLU A 164 -1.07 -14.39 -2.57
CA GLU A 164 -1.70 -15.15 -1.48
C GLU A 164 -3.22 -15.01 -1.49
N TYR A 165 -3.73 -13.80 -1.70
CA TYR A 165 -5.17 -13.57 -1.87
C TYR A 165 -5.76 -14.44 -3.00
N ARG A 166 -5.08 -14.50 -4.16
CA ARG A 166 -5.51 -15.35 -5.29
C ARG A 166 -5.47 -16.83 -4.94
N ARG A 167 -4.44 -17.29 -4.22
CA ARG A 167 -4.32 -18.68 -3.75
C ARG A 167 -5.46 -19.05 -2.79
N ILE A 168 -5.76 -18.19 -1.84
CA ILE A 168 -6.87 -18.40 -0.89
C ILE A 168 -8.20 -18.50 -1.64
N ARG A 169 -8.43 -17.63 -2.61
CA ARG A 169 -9.65 -17.66 -3.45
C ARG A 169 -9.77 -18.97 -4.22
N GLN A 170 -8.70 -19.43 -4.85
CA GLN A 170 -8.68 -20.69 -5.61
C GLN A 170 -8.91 -21.90 -4.71
N ARG A 171 -8.35 -21.93 -3.50
CA ARG A 171 -8.60 -22.99 -2.52
C ARG A 171 -10.08 -23.05 -2.13
N ILE A 172 -10.68 -21.90 -1.79
CA ILE A 172 -12.09 -21.83 -1.41
C ILE A 172 -13.02 -22.25 -2.55
N GLU A 173 -12.70 -21.95 -3.80
CA GLU A 173 -13.46 -22.36 -4.97
C GLU A 173 -13.31 -23.87 -5.23
N ARG A 174 -12.13 -24.45 -5.06
CA ARG A 174 -11.86 -25.89 -5.23
C ARG A 174 -12.60 -26.71 -4.16
N ASP A 175 -12.55 -26.29 -2.90
CA ASP A 175 -13.24 -26.99 -1.80
C ASP A 175 -14.77 -26.96 -1.97
N ARG A 176 -15.28 -26.01 -2.72
CA ARG A 176 -16.72 -25.89 -3.00
C ARG A 176 -17.19 -26.77 -4.16
N ASN A 177 -16.32 -27.14 -5.08
CA ASN A 177 -16.67 -27.90 -6.29
C ASN A 177 -15.78 -29.16 -6.40
N PRO A 178 -15.90 -30.14 -5.46
CA PRO A 178 -15.05 -31.34 -5.45
C PRO A 178 -15.26 -32.27 -6.64
N TYR A 179 -16.32 -32.06 -7.43
CA TYR A 179 -16.69 -32.88 -8.59
C TYR A 179 -16.63 -32.15 -9.93
N GLY A 180 -16.01 -30.97 -9.98
CA GLY A 180 -15.87 -30.17 -11.19
C GLY A 180 -14.47 -30.31 -11.81
N ALA A 181 -14.12 -31.52 -12.26
CA ALA A 181 -13.02 -31.79 -13.17
C ALA A 181 -13.57 -32.53 -14.37
#